data_193594f177657d179dee138a2987bbca
#
_entry.id   193594f177657d179dee138a2987bbca
#
_cell.length_a   1.000
_cell.length_b   1.000
_cell.length_c   1.000
_cell.angle_alpha   90.00
_cell.angle_beta   90.00
_cell.angle_gamma   90.00
#
_symmetry.space_group_name_H-M   'P 1'
#
loop_
_entity.id
_entity.type
_entity.pdbx_description
1 polymer ?
#
loop_
_entity_poly.entity_id
_entity_poly.type
_entity_poly.pdbx_seq_one_letter_code
_entity_poly.pdbx_strand_id
1 'polypeptide(L)'
;MPSSHTVNELMTRDTRGVPLPRFSFPSANHGHVGDSCPPSRFLSPSAIFVHIRTAYIGRMARRRIPTTAPETAAGDPFEFITDERGGVTVMRDGHPQSHVHPDDPTLLEFEYVQHFALVLDALTPPAPSLLGVTHVGGAGLTLARYVEATRPGSPQIVLEPDVRLTDAVRRELPLPRAHRIRVRPADGASGVVALKDDSADVIVLDAFADGRVPAELVSPTFAADVARVLKPGGVLMANLADEPGFAWTSRAAATFTAVLPHDVIVGAHEVLKGKRFGNVVLAASADSSALDLDAVTRAAARAPLPTGVRRGAELARMLRAAAPFTDNDAARSPVPPQLGAWRVR
;
A
#
# COMPACT_ATOMS: atom_id res chain seq x y z
N MET A 1 -38.23 25.82 -49.36
CA MET A 1 -37.21 26.86 -49.59
C MET A 1 -37.55 28.07 -48.73
N PRO A 2 -36.55 28.80 -48.13
CA PRO A 2 -35.23 28.40 -47.57
C PRO A 2 -35.17 28.59 -46.07
N SER A 3 -34.34 27.82 -45.48
CA SER A 3 -33.18 28.03 -44.55
C SER A 3 -33.00 29.40 -43.89
N SER A 4 -32.87 29.42 -42.57
CA SER A 4 -31.95 30.34 -41.91
C SER A 4 -31.43 29.72 -40.60
N HIS A 5 -30.11 29.56 -40.54
CA HIS A 5 -29.32 29.26 -39.36
C HIS A 5 -29.36 30.43 -38.38
N THR A 6 -29.52 30.14 -37.09
CA THR A 6 -29.24 31.12 -36.05
C THR A 6 -28.23 30.47 -35.10
N VAL A 7 -27.02 31.01 -35.13
CA VAL A 7 -25.90 30.66 -34.23
C VAL A 7 -26.12 31.40 -32.92
N ASN A 8 -26.20 30.68 -31.83
CA ASN A 8 -26.27 31.23 -30.48
C ASN A 8 -24.86 31.52 -29.97
N GLU A 9 -24.50 32.80 -29.93
CA GLU A 9 -23.31 33.31 -29.24
C GLU A 9 -23.55 33.34 -27.72
N LEU A 10 -22.94 32.44 -26.98
CA LEU A 10 -22.86 32.51 -25.51
C LEU A 10 -21.67 33.39 -25.12
N MET A 11 -21.96 34.62 -24.71
CA MET A 11 -21.00 35.51 -24.05
C MET A 11 -20.67 34.97 -22.65
N THR A 12 -19.40 34.62 -22.42
CA THR A 12 -18.86 34.43 -21.08
C THR A 12 -18.36 35.76 -20.53
N ARG A 13 -19.01 36.24 -19.48
CA ARG A 13 -18.54 37.35 -18.64
C ARG A 13 -18.29 36.84 -17.23
N ASP A 14 -17.19 37.31 -16.61
CA ASP A 14 -16.95 37.15 -15.20
C ASP A 14 -17.99 37.93 -14.37
N THR A 15 -18.26 37.45 -13.15
CA THR A 15 -19.25 38.01 -12.23
C THR A 15 -18.97 39.45 -11.77
N ARG A 16 -17.90 40.09 -12.23
CA ARG A 16 -17.49 41.48 -11.95
C ARG A 16 -17.41 42.39 -13.18
N GLY A 17 -17.78 41.91 -14.37
CA GLY A 17 -17.97 42.76 -15.54
C GLY A 17 -16.70 43.22 -16.26
N VAL A 18 -15.53 42.64 -15.99
CA VAL A 18 -14.25 43.05 -16.60
C VAL A 18 -13.91 42.15 -17.79
N PRO A 19 -13.51 42.69 -18.96
CA PRO A 19 -13.15 41.90 -20.13
C PRO A 19 -11.75 41.29 -19.99
N LEU A 20 -11.61 39.99 -20.34
CA LEU A 20 -10.34 39.26 -20.34
C LEU A 20 -9.51 39.57 -21.61
N PRO A 21 -8.17 39.64 -21.53
CA PRO A 21 -7.32 39.92 -22.69
C PRO A 21 -7.24 38.74 -23.66
N ARG A 22 -7.31 39.04 -24.96
CA ARG A 22 -7.13 38.04 -26.05
C ARG A 22 -5.66 37.79 -26.27
N PHE A 23 -5.25 36.54 -26.16
CA PHE A 23 -3.94 36.09 -26.66
C PHE A 23 -4.09 35.54 -28.09
N SER A 24 -3.36 36.17 -29.03
CA SER A 24 -3.24 35.69 -30.39
C SER A 24 -1.96 34.86 -30.53
N PHE A 25 -2.07 33.65 -31.05
CA PHE A 25 -0.91 32.86 -31.46
C PHE A 25 -0.61 33.08 -32.96
N PRO A 26 0.66 33.28 -33.35
CA PRO A 26 1.01 33.36 -34.76
C PRO A 26 1.10 31.98 -35.41
N SER A 27 0.52 31.87 -36.63
CA SER A 27 0.62 30.70 -37.49
C SER A 27 2.04 30.58 -38.09
N ALA A 28 2.63 29.37 -37.98
CA ALA A 28 3.92 29.09 -38.61
C ALA A 28 3.79 28.73 -40.06
N ASN A 29 4.58 29.40 -40.88
CA ASN A 29 4.72 29.20 -42.31
C ASN A 29 5.80 28.14 -42.63
N HIS A 30 5.57 27.26 -43.58
CA HIS A 30 6.52 26.27 -44.06
C HIS A 30 7.61 26.95 -44.93
N GLY A 31 8.89 26.61 -44.66
CA GLY A 31 10.02 26.89 -45.51
C GLY A 31 11.08 25.80 -45.40
N HIS A 32 11.30 25.07 -46.50
CA HIS A 32 12.42 24.14 -46.67
C HIS A 32 13.76 24.90 -46.71
N VAL A 33 14.79 24.39 -46.05
CA VAL A 33 16.19 24.29 -46.56
C VAL A 33 16.97 23.31 -45.67
N GLY A 34 17.82 22.50 -46.27
CA GLY A 34 18.50 21.36 -45.67
C GLY A 34 19.84 21.66 -45.00
N ASP A 35 20.50 20.57 -44.65
CA ASP A 35 21.89 20.30 -44.30
C ASP A 35 22.27 20.20 -42.82
N SER A 36 22.52 18.93 -42.48
CA SER A 36 23.64 18.33 -41.74
C SER A 36 24.03 18.93 -40.39
N CYS A 37 23.55 18.28 -39.30
CA CYS A 37 24.31 18.13 -38.06
C CYS A 37 23.89 16.83 -37.35
N PRO A 38 24.80 16.06 -36.73
CA PRO A 38 24.50 14.74 -36.20
C PRO A 38 23.66 14.81 -34.91
N PRO A 39 22.77 13.83 -34.66
CA PRO A 39 21.88 13.87 -33.50
C PRO A 39 22.66 13.57 -32.23
N SER A 40 22.65 14.51 -31.29
CA SER A 40 22.94 14.27 -29.87
C SER A 40 21.87 13.31 -29.32
N ARG A 41 22.34 12.13 -28.89
CA ARG A 41 21.48 11.10 -28.26
C ARG A 41 20.97 11.59 -26.91
N PHE A 42 19.75 12.10 -26.87
CA PHE A 42 18.97 12.15 -25.64
C PHE A 42 18.44 10.75 -25.37
N LEU A 43 19.03 10.07 -24.38
CA LEU A 43 18.51 8.82 -23.87
C LEU A 43 17.24 9.13 -23.07
N SER A 44 16.12 8.66 -23.60
CA SER A 44 14.84 8.64 -22.89
C SER A 44 14.95 7.74 -21.65
N PRO A 45 14.37 8.10 -20.49
CA PRO A 45 14.39 7.27 -19.27
C PRO A 45 13.77 5.88 -19.43
N SER A 46 13.07 5.62 -20.53
CA SER A 46 12.38 4.33 -20.76
C SER A 46 13.30 3.19 -21.25
N ALA A 47 14.56 3.46 -21.58
CA ALA A 47 15.48 2.45 -22.15
C ALA A 47 16.26 1.65 -21.10
N ILE A 48 16.24 2.04 -19.82
CA ILE A 48 17.02 1.37 -18.76
C ILE A 48 16.27 0.15 -18.17
N PHE A 49 14.97 0.03 -18.38
CA PHE A 49 14.13 -1.01 -17.72
C PHE A 49 14.01 -2.33 -18.50
N VAL A 50 14.48 -2.45 -19.74
CA VAL A 50 14.29 -3.65 -20.57
C VAL A 50 15.40 -4.71 -20.40
N HIS A 51 16.56 -4.37 -19.82
CA HIS A 51 17.72 -5.29 -19.75
C HIS A 51 17.85 -6.13 -18.48
N ILE A 52 16.96 -5.99 -17.48
CA ILE A 52 17.03 -6.77 -16.22
C ILE A 52 16.26 -8.11 -16.30
N ARG A 53 15.45 -8.32 -17.34
CA ARG A 53 14.58 -9.52 -17.44
C ARG A 53 15.24 -10.78 -18.00
N THR A 54 16.44 -10.73 -18.57
CA THR A 54 17.03 -11.88 -19.30
C THR A 54 18.32 -12.45 -18.69
N ALA A 55 18.85 -11.89 -17.62
CA ALA A 55 20.13 -12.31 -17.05
C ALA A 55 20.00 -13.25 -15.82
N TYR A 56 18.80 -13.68 -15.45
CA TYR A 56 18.59 -14.41 -14.18
C TYR A 56 18.41 -15.93 -14.29
N ILE A 57 18.68 -16.51 -15.49
CA ILE A 57 18.73 -17.96 -15.66
C ILE A 57 20.10 -18.34 -16.23
N GLY A 58 21.06 -18.55 -15.34
CA GLY A 58 22.31 -19.13 -15.76
C GLY A 58 23.50 -18.94 -14.82
N ARG A 59 23.87 -20.04 -14.14
CA ARG A 59 25.12 -20.29 -13.43
C ARG A 59 25.22 -19.85 -11.98
N MET A 60 24.74 -20.69 -11.08
CA MET A 60 25.27 -20.76 -9.72
C MET A 60 26.53 -21.65 -9.66
N ALA A 61 27.72 -21.04 -9.63
CA ALA A 61 28.91 -21.69 -9.10
C ALA A 61 28.86 -21.59 -7.56
N ARG A 62 28.93 -22.74 -6.91
CA ARG A 62 28.96 -22.85 -5.43
C ARG A 62 30.24 -22.19 -4.90
N ARG A 63 30.12 -20.98 -4.38
CA ARG A 63 31.12 -20.36 -3.52
C ARG A 63 30.64 -20.47 -2.08
N ARG A 64 31.31 -21.29 -1.27
CA ARG A 64 31.11 -21.29 0.19
C ARG A 64 31.61 -19.95 0.71
N ILE A 65 30.70 -19.12 1.20
CA ILE A 65 31.02 -17.95 1.99
C ILE A 65 31.14 -18.45 3.44
N PRO A 66 32.19 -18.05 4.18
CA PRO A 66 32.28 -18.39 5.61
C PRO A 66 31.16 -17.66 6.32
N THR A 67 30.24 -18.42 6.87
CA THR A 67 29.18 -17.92 7.75
C THR A 67 29.83 -17.65 9.11
N THR A 68 30.34 -16.45 9.35
CA THR A 68 30.39 -15.90 10.68
C THR A 68 29.08 -15.15 10.89
N ALA A 69 28.07 -15.89 11.33
CA ALA A 69 26.91 -15.29 11.96
C ALA A 69 27.43 -14.49 13.17
N PRO A 70 26.99 -13.24 13.40
CA PRO A 70 27.23 -12.60 14.69
C PRO A 70 26.61 -13.52 15.75
N GLU A 71 27.35 -13.77 16.83
CA GLU A 71 26.87 -14.50 17.99
C GLU A 71 25.63 -13.76 18.52
N THR A 72 24.45 -14.21 18.13
CA THR A 72 23.21 -13.79 18.76
C THR A 72 23.25 -14.23 20.19
N ALA A 73 23.13 -13.28 21.12
CA ALA A 73 23.01 -13.57 22.53
C ALA A 73 21.92 -14.64 22.70
N ALA A 74 22.25 -15.74 23.34
CA ALA A 74 21.33 -16.87 23.53
C ALA A 74 20.02 -16.36 24.14
N GLY A 75 18.94 -16.28 23.35
CA GLY A 75 17.62 -15.91 23.82
C GLY A 75 16.87 -14.82 23.05
N ASP A 76 17.41 -14.20 22.00
CA ASP A 76 16.63 -13.25 21.19
C ASP A 76 15.91 -14.04 20.05
N PRO A 77 14.57 -14.04 20.00
CA PRO A 77 13.81 -14.74 18.95
C PRO A 77 13.85 -14.02 17.60
N PHE A 78 14.47 -12.86 17.53
CA PHE A 78 14.53 -12.05 16.33
C PHE A 78 15.90 -12.11 15.68
N GLU A 79 15.91 -12.34 14.36
CA GLU A 79 17.10 -12.28 13.51
C GLU A 79 16.93 -11.13 12.51
N PHE A 80 18.03 -10.44 12.21
CA PHE A 80 18.08 -9.37 11.21
C PHE A 80 19.02 -9.81 10.11
N ILE A 81 18.47 -10.13 8.94
CA ILE A 81 19.24 -10.66 7.80
C ILE A 81 19.35 -9.58 6.73
N THR A 82 20.58 -9.15 6.48
CA THR A 82 20.87 -8.15 5.44
C THR A 82 21.09 -8.84 4.10
N ASP A 83 20.42 -8.35 3.04
CA ASP A 83 20.60 -8.80 1.68
C ASP A 83 21.76 -8.07 0.97
N GLU A 84 22.05 -8.47 -0.30
CA GLU A 84 23.15 -7.90 -1.10
C GLU A 84 22.90 -6.43 -1.49
N ARG A 85 21.67 -5.91 -1.36
CA ARG A 85 21.29 -4.53 -1.66
C ARG A 85 21.19 -3.65 -0.42
N GLY A 86 21.51 -4.19 0.75
CA GLY A 86 21.42 -3.47 2.02
C GLY A 86 20.02 -3.48 2.65
N GLY A 87 19.07 -4.18 2.06
CA GLY A 87 17.78 -4.42 2.66
C GLY A 87 17.89 -5.38 3.85
N VAL A 88 17.10 -5.17 4.90
CA VAL A 88 17.13 -5.95 6.13
C VAL A 88 15.79 -6.63 6.36
N THR A 89 15.80 -7.95 6.39
CA THR A 89 14.64 -8.75 6.77
C THR A 89 14.64 -9.02 8.27
N VAL A 90 13.56 -8.65 8.92
CA VAL A 90 13.28 -8.99 10.31
C VAL A 90 12.63 -10.35 10.34
N MET A 91 13.29 -11.32 10.97
CA MET A 91 12.82 -12.70 11.11
C MET A 91 12.38 -12.95 12.54
N ARG A 92 11.35 -13.79 12.70
CA ARG A 92 10.94 -14.35 14.00
C ARG A 92 10.69 -15.85 13.83
N ASP A 93 11.35 -16.66 14.62
CA ASP A 93 11.20 -18.13 14.59
C ASP A 93 11.33 -18.71 13.17
N GLY A 94 12.29 -18.19 12.39
CA GLY A 94 12.54 -18.59 11.00
C GLY A 94 11.53 -18.07 9.96
N HIS A 95 10.58 -17.20 10.36
CA HIS A 95 9.59 -16.61 9.47
C HIS A 95 9.81 -15.11 9.30
N PRO A 96 9.78 -14.58 8.04
CA PRO A 96 9.94 -13.17 7.80
C PRO A 96 8.71 -12.39 8.31
N GLN A 97 8.97 -11.37 9.10
CA GLN A 97 7.94 -10.47 9.62
C GLN A 97 7.88 -9.18 8.82
N SER A 98 9.02 -8.71 8.32
CA SER A 98 9.13 -7.41 7.68
C SER A 98 10.42 -7.35 6.87
N HIS A 99 10.45 -6.50 5.85
CA HIS A 99 11.67 -6.13 5.14
C HIS A 99 11.77 -4.61 5.08
N VAL A 100 12.93 -4.07 5.43
CA VAL A 100 13.21 -2.63 5.48
C VAL A 100 14.48 -2.34 4.67
N HIS A 101 14.44 -1.34 3.81
CA HIS A 101 15.65 -0.79 3.21
C HIS A 101 16.02 0.48 3.99
N PRO A 102 17.07 0.47 4.85
CA PRO A 102 17.36 1.59 5.74
C PRO A 102 17.71 2.89 5.01
N ASP A 103 18.43 2.80 3.89
CA ASP A 103 18.90 3.94 3.10
C ASP A 103 17.82 4.49 2.15
N ASP A 104 16.85 3.65 1.76
CA ASP A 104 15.72 4.04 0.91
C ASP A 104 14.43 3.33 1.35
N PRO A 105 13.68 3.89 2.30
CA PRO A 105 12.43 3.31 2.77
C PRO A 105 11.32 3.20 1.70
N THR A 106 11.53 3.71 0.49
CA THR A 106 10.57 3.55 -0.62
C THR A 106 10.78 2.25 -1.40
N LEU A 107 11.90 1.55 -1.17
CA LEU A 107 12.14 0.22 -1.72
C LEU A 107 11.42 -0.84 -0.88
N LEU A 108 10.27 -1.27 -1.38
CA LEU A 108 9.38 -2.22 -0.71
C LEU A 108 9.52 -3.60 -1.35
N GLU A 109 10.00 -4.59 -0.59
CA GLU A 109 10.21 -5.95 -1.11
C GLU A 109 8.92 -6.78 -1.12
N PHE A 110 8.13 -6.70 -0.05
CA PHE A 110 6.92 -7.50 0.07
C PHE A 110 5.79 -6.96 -0.82
N GLU A 111 5.23 -7.87 -1.63
CA GLU A 111 4.18 -7.60 -2.61
C GLU A 111 3.00 -6.79 -2.04
N TYR A 112 2.48 -7.20 -0.87
CA TYR A 112 1.33 -6.53 -0.26
C TYR A 112 1.68 -5.14 0.31
N VAL A 113 2.93 -4.93 0.74
CA VAL A 113 3.39 -3.61 1.21
C VAL A 113 3.46 -2.63 0.03
N GLN A 114 3.85 -3.10 -1.16
CA GLN A 114 3.77 -2.31 -2.40
C GLN A 114 2.32 -1.96 -2.75
N HIS A 115 1.37 -2.87 -2.50
CA HIS A 115 -0.06 -2.58 -2.69
C HIS A 115 -0.57 -1.51 -1.71
N PHE A 116 -0.13 -1.53 -0.45
CA PHE A 116 -0.42 -0.45 0.49
C PHE A 116 0.13 0.89 0.01
N ALA A 117 1.40 0.93 -0.40
CA ALA A 117 2.03 2.15 -0.92
C ALA A 117 1.28 2.70 -2.13
N LEU A 118 0.88 1.83 -3.06
CA LEU A 118 0.11 2.20 -4.25
C LEU A 118 -1.22 2.88 -3.89
N VAL A 119 -1.93 2.39 -2.86
CA VAL A 119 -3.17 3.02 -2.39
C VAL A 119 -2.87 4.34 -1.68
N LEU A 120 -1.86 4.37 -0.79
CA LEU A 120 -1.44 5.59 -0.07
C LEU A 120 -1.07 6.74 -1.01
N ASP A 121 -0.38 6.42 -2.12
CA ASP A 121 0.04 7.43 -3.10
C ASP A 121 -1.12 7.97 -3.94
N ALA A 122 -2.22 7.22 -4.02
CA ALA A 122 -3.44 7.64 -4.70
C ALA A 122 -4.41 8.42 -3.79
N LEU A 123 -4.12 8.56 -2.48
CA LEU A 123 -4.98 9.31 -1.56
C LEU A 123 -4.88 10.82 -1.75
N THR A 124 -5.95 11.49 -1.39
CA THR A 124 -6.03 12.95 -1.33
C THR A 124 -5.95 13.41 0.15
N PRO A 125 -5.13 14.43 0.47
CA PRO A 125 -4.23 15.16 -0.42
C PRO A 125 -3.01 14.33 -0.85
N PRO A 126 -2.43 14.60 -2.05
CA PRO A 126 -1.29 13.85 -2.54
C PRO A 126 -0.02 14.12 -1.70
N ALA A 127 0.97 13.21 -1.79
CA ALA A 127 2.28 13.45 -1.23
C ALA A 127 2.89 14.75 -1.80
N PRO A 128 3.66 15.52 -0.98
CA PRO A 128 4.13 15.21 0.38
C PRO A 128 3.20 15.71 1.51
N SER A 129 1.92 16.01 1.23
CA SER A 129 0.99 16.49 2.27
C SER A 129 0.88 15.48 3.42
N LEU A 130 0.76 16.00 4.65
CA LEU A 130 0.71 15.18 5.86
C LEU A 130 -0.56 14.34 5.91
N LEU A 131 -0.44 13.11 6.43
CA LEU A 131 -1.54 12.24 6.82
C LEU A 131 -1.32 11.76 8.25
N GLY A 132 -2.36 11.79 9.08
CA GLY A 132 -2.37 11.10 10.36
C GLY A 132 -2.63 9.61 10.14
N VAL A 133 -1.62 8.76 10.38
CA VAL A 133 -1.73 7.33 10.11
C VAL A 133 -1.69 6.52 11.39
N THR A 134 -2.64 5.60 11.54
CA THR A 134 -2.60 4.57 12.59
C THR A 134 -2.30 3.22 11.95
N HIS A 135 -1.23 2.58 12.39
CA HIS A 135 -0.85 1.23 11.97
C HIS A 135 -1.24 0.24 13.05
N VAL A 136 -2.06 -0.74 12.71
CA VAL A 136 -2.38 -1.91 13.54
C VAL A 136 -1.46 -3.05 13.09
N GLY A 137 -0.43 -3.32 13.90
CA GLY A 137 0.73 -4.11 13.54
C GLY A 137 1.92 -3.23 13.14
N GLY A 138 3.09 -3.54 13.63
CA GLY A 138 4.28 -2.72 13.44
C GLY A 138 5.45 -3.43 12.80
N ALA A 139 5.79 -4.60 13.30
CA ALA A 139 6.98 -5.37 12.92
C ALA A 139 8.22 -4.46 12.70
N GLY A 140 8.85 -4.47 11.51
CA GLY A 140 10.01 -3.63 11.17
C GLY A 140 9.68 -2.16 10.91
N LEU A 141 8.43 -1.73 11.05
CA LEU A 141 7.93 -0.38 10.75
C LEU A 141 8.05 -0.01 9.26
N THR A 142 8.02 -0.97 8.35
CA THR A 142 8.28 -0.74 6.91
C THR A 142 7.35 0.32 6.32
N LEU A 143 6.04 0.17 6.52
CA LEU A 143 5.08 1.12 5.96
C LEU A 143 5.13 2.47 6.68
N ALA A 144 5.40 2.49 8.00
CA ALA A 144 5.57 3.74 8.73
C ALA A 144 6.80 4.53 8.25
N ARG A 145 7.88 3.84 7.88
CA ARG A 145 9.07 4.45 7.27
C ARG A 145 8.79 4.96 5.86
N TYR A 146 8.00 4.22 5.08
CA TYR A 146 7.54 4.66 3.77
C TYR A 146 6.74 5.98 3.86
N VAL A 147 5.78 6.04 4.80
CA VAL A 147 5.00 7.27 5.03
C VAL A 147 5.90 8.42 5.45
N GLU A 148 6.87 8.20 6.35
CA GLU A 148 7.82 9.24 6.76
C GLU A 148 8.68 9.73 5.59
N ALA A 149 9.10 8.84 4.68
CA ALA A 149 9.91 9.19 3.51
C ALA A 149 9.10 9.96 2.45
N THR A 150 7.86 9.57 2.21
CA THR A 150 7.01 10.18 1.16
C THR A 150 6.19 11.37 1.66
N ARG A 151 5.90 11.42 2.97
CA ARG A 151 5.07 12.45 3.64
C ARG A 151 5.73 12.88 4.96
N PRO A 152 6.93 13.52 4.91
CA PRO A 152 7.75 13.81 6.08
C PRO A 152 7.00 14.60 7.15
N GLY A 153 7.12 14.16 8.42
CA GLY A 153 6.46 14.80 9.54
C GLY A 153 4.99 14.42 9.76
N SER A 154 4.47 13.45 8.99
CA SER A 154 3.14 12.86 9.23
C SER A 154 3.06 12.27 10.64
N PRO A 155 2.04 12.64 11.46
CA PRO A 155 1.86 12.03 12.76
C PRO A 155 1.42 10.57 12.60
N GLN A 156 2.18 9.63 13.18
CA GLN A 156 1.90 8.20 13.06
C GLN A 156 1.84 7.53 14.43
N ILE A 157 0.85 6.68 14.62
CA ILE A 157 0.70 5.78 15.78
C ILE A 157 0.85 4.36 15.25
N VAL A 158 1.70 3.56 15.90
CA VAL A 158 1.84 2.14 15.61
C VAL A 158 1.42 1.36 16.85
N LEU A 159 0.47 0.47 16.70
CA LEU A 159 0.00 -0.45 17.74
C LEU A 159 0.74 -1.77 17.56
N GLU A 160 1.74 -2.04 18.39
CA GLU A 160 2.57 -3.24 18.35
C GLU A 160 2.68 -3.84 19.75
N PRO A 161 2.07 -4.99 20.01
CA PRO A 161 2.06 -5.59 21.34
C PRO A 161 3.43 -6.12 21.78
N ASP A 162 4.30 -6.52 20.84
CA ASP A 162 5.60 -7.08 21.15
C ASP A 162 6.66 -5.98 21.41
N VAL A 163 6.83 -5.65 22.69
CA VAL A 163 7.83 -4.66 23.15
C VAL A 163 9.25 -5.12 22.79
N ARG A 164 9.53 -6.42 22.85
CA ARG A 164 10.87 -6.97 22.54
C ARG A 164 11.19 -6.78 21.06
N LEU A 165 10.22 -7.03 20.18
CA LEU A 165 10.35 -6.75 18.73
C LEU A 165 10.60 -5.26 18.51
N THR A 166 9.80 -4.39 19.13
CA THR A 166 9.96 -2.93 19.02
C THR A 166 11.35 -2.46 19.44
N ASP A 167 11.87 -2.98 20.56
CA ASP A 167 13.20 -2.62 21.08
C ASP A 167 14.32 -3.14 20.17
N ALA A 168 14.20 -4.37 19.66
CA ALA A 168 15.13 -4.94 18.70
C ALA A 168 15.16 -4.12 17.39
N VAL A 169 13.99 -3.79 16.84
CA VAL A 169 13.89 -2.97 15.62
C VAL A 169 14.47 -1.57 15.82
N ARG A 170 14.24 -0.95 16.98
CA ARG A 170 14.83 0.38 17.27
C ARG A 170 16.33 0.35 17.38
N ARG A 171 16.89 -0.73 17.87
CA ARG A 171 18.34 -0.94 18.02
C ARG A 171 19.01 -1.18 16.66
N GLU A 172 18.46 -2.11 15.87
CA GLU A 172 19.08 -2.57 14.61
C GLU A 172 18.73 -1.66 13.43
N LEU A 173 17.54 -1.06 13.44
CA LEU A 173 16.98 -0.22 12.39
C LEU A 173 16.51 1.12 12.97
N PRO A 174 17.41 2.01 13.41
CA PRO A 174 17.03 3.27 14.01
C PRO A 174 16.20 4.13 13.06
N LEU A 175 15.23 4.86 13.62
CA LEU A 175 14.42 5.82 12.87
C LEU A 175 15.16 7.16 12.73
N PRO A 176 14.86 7.97 11.68
CA PRO A 176 15.37 9.34 11.56
C PRO A 176 15.04 10.18 12.78
N ARG A 177 15.93 11.10 13.18
CA ARG A 177 15.75 11.90 14.43
C ARG A 177 14.47 12.74 14.46
N ALA A 178 14.00 13.21 13.32
CA ALA A 178 12.86 14.14 13.21
C ALA A 178 11.51 13.44 12.97
N HIS A 179 11.46 12.09 13.01
CA HIS A 179 10.23 11.34 12.75
C HIS A 179 9.12 11.61 13.77
N ARG A 180 7.86 11.43 13.35
CA ARG A 180 6.69 11.54 14.23
C ARG A 180 5.99 10.19 14.44
N ILE A 181 6.72 9.08 14.36
CA ILE A 181 6.23 7.72 14.58
C ILE A 181 6.26 7.40 16.07
N ARG A 182 5.11 7.04 16.64
CA ARG A 182 4.95 6.67 18.05
C ARG A 182 4.46 5.23 18.13
N VAL A 183 5.32 4.31 18.59
CA VAL A 183 4.92 2.92 18.86
C VAL A 183 4.31 2.83 20.25
N ARG A 184 3.13 2.24 20.34
CA ARG A 184 2.39 1.96 21.59
C ARG A 184 2.37 0.46 21.82
N PRO A 185 2.73 -0.03 23.01
CA PRO A 185 2.67 -1.45 23.35
C PRO A 185 1.20 -1.86 23.64
N ALA A 186 0.45 -2.07 22.58
CA ALA A 186 -0.96 -2.44 22.65
C ALA A 186 -1.29 -3.39 21.48
N ASP A 187 -2.18 -4.33 21.73
CA ASP A 187 -2.78 -5.13 20.67
C ASP A 187 -3.71 -4.26 19.78
N GLY A 188 -4.05 -4.78 18.62
CA GLY A 188 -4.79 -3.99 17.62
C GLY A 188 -6.19 -3.59 18.11
N ALA A 189 -6.91 -4.50 18.75
CA ALA A 189 -8.30 -4.24 19.16
C ALA A 189 -8.36 -3.22 20.31
N SER A 190 -7.68 -3.49 21.42
CA SER A 190 -7.65 -2.57 22.56
C SER A 190 -7.00 -1.23 22.23
N GLY A 191 -5.98 -1.27 21.36
CA GLY A 191 -5.27 -0.07 20.91
C GLY A 191 -6.17 0.86 20.10
N VAL A 192 -7.00 0.35 19.18
CA VAL A 192 -7.94 1.16 18.39
C VAL A 192 -9.06 1.71 19.26
N VAL A 193 -9.61 0.91 20.17
CA VAL A 193 -10.62 1.38 21.17
C VAL A 193 -10.12 2.60 21.96
N ALA A 194 -8.83 2.62 22.31
CA ALA A 194 -8.22 3.70 23.11
C ALA A 194 -7.91 4.97 22.30
N LEU A 195 -8.12 4.98 20.98
CA LEU A 195 -7.92 6.16 20.12
C LEU A 195 -9.14 7.07 20.19
N LYS A 196 -8.89 8.36 19.96
CA LYS A 196 -9.97 9.36 19.87
C LYS A 196 -10.73 9.21 18.56
N ASP A 197 -11.99 9.58 18.59
CA ASP A 197 -12.83 9.74 17.41
C ASP A 197 -12.17 10.73 16.44
N ASP A 198 -12.36 10.54 15.14
CA ASP A 198 -11.89 11.42 14.07
C ASP A 198 -10.40 11.78 14.18
N SER A 199 -9.53 10.83 14.56
CA SER A 199 -8.12 11.09 14.83
C SER A 199 -7.16 10.61 13.75
N ALA A 200 -7.60 9.75 12.84
CA ALA A 200 -6.76 9.17 11.77
C ALA A 200 -7.30 9.50 10.38
N ASP A 201 -6.40 9.93 9.48
CA ASP A 201 -6.72 10.03 8.05
C ASP A 201 -6.66 8.65 7.39
N VAL A 202 -5.78 7.78 7.90
CA VAL A 202 -5.61 6.41 7.42
C VAL A 202 -5.44 5.46 8.60
N ILE A 203 -6.13 4.32 8.55
CA ILE A 203 -5.85 3.18 9.42
C ILE A 203 -5.33 2.04 8.54
N VAL A 204 -4.15 1.51 8.87
CA VAL A 204 -3.56 0.34 8.22
C VAL A 204 -3.71 -0.85 9.15
N LEU A 205 -4.42 -1.87 8.71
CA LEU A 205 -4.51 -3.16 9.39
C LEU A 205 -3.54 -4.14 8.72
N ASP A 206 -2.41 -4.37 9.38
CA ASP A 206 -1.37 -5.31 8.94
C ASP A 206 -0.84 -6.10 10.16
N ALA A 207 -1.75 -6.78 10.83
CA ALA A 207 -1.49 -7.53 12.06
C ALA A 207 -1.74 -9.02 11.85
N PHE A 208 -0.72 -9.80 12.17
CA PHE A 208 -0.75 -11.26 12.05
C PHE A 208 -0.27 -11.91 13.36
N ALA A 209 -0.97 -12.94 13.80
CA ALA A 209 -0.56 -13.82 14.88
C ALA A 209 -0.48 -15.25 14.32
N ASP A 210 0.68 -15.89 14.42
CA ASP A 210 0.97 -17.20 13.82
C ASP A 210 0.67 -17.24 12.31
N GLY A 211 1.01 -16.18 11.59
CA GLY A 211 0.81 -16.05 10.15
C GLY A 211 -0.67 -15.84 9.73
N ARG A 212 -1.57 -15.54 10.65
CA ARG A 212 -3.00 -15.37 10.40
C ARG A 212 -3.50 -14.06 10.96
N VAL A 213 -4.42 -13.41 10.26
CA VAL A 213 -5.13 -12.24 10.79
C VAL A 213 -6.00 -12.70 11.98
N PRO A 214 -5.88 -12.06 13.15
CA PRO A 214 -6.69 -12.38 14.33
C PRO A 214 -8.20 -12.16 14.11
N ALA A 215 -9.01 -12.99 14.72
CA ALA A 215 -10.47 -12.95 14.56
C ALA A 215 -11.09 -11.63 15.03
N GLU A 216 -10.61 -11.11 16.15
CA GLU A 216 -11.06 -9.87 16.75
C GLU A 216 -10.86 -8.65 15.85
N LEU A 217 -9.87 -8.69 14.95
CA LEU A 217 -9.56 -7.59 14.02
C LEU A 217 -10.43 -7.59 12.75
N VAL A 218 -11.37 -8.51 12.63
CA VAL A 218 -12.37 -8.56 11.55
C VAL A 218 -13.79 -8.68 12.08
N SER A 219 -13.98 -8.41 13.37
CA SER A 219 -15.30 -8.38 14.00
C SER A 219 -16.06 -7.09 13.65
N PRO A 220 -17.41 -7.09 13.69
CA PRO A 220 -18.22 -5.88 13.55
C PRO A 220 -17.89 -4.80 14.58
N THR A 221 -17.62 -5.21 15.83
CA THR A 221 -17.21 -4.28 16.89
C THR A 221 -15.92 -3.56 16.52
N PHE A 222 -14.89 -4.28 16.02
CA PHE A 222 -13.65 -3.67 15.56
C PHE A 222 -13.87 -2.78 14.32
N ALA A 223 -14.70 -3.21 13.36
CA ALA A 223 -15.02 -2.40 12.19
C ALA A 223 -15.70 -1.07 12.56
N ALA A 224 -16.60 -1.09 13.56
CA ALA A 224 -17.23 0.12 14.08
C ALA A 224 -16.21 1.05 14.76
N ASP A 225 -15.28 0.51 15.55
CA ASP A 225 -14.20 1.31 16.16
C ASP A 225 -13.25 1.91 15.13
N VAL A 226 -12.90 1.16 14.06
CA VAL A 226 -12.15 1.69 12.93
C VAL A 226 -12.89 2.87 12.29
N ALA A 227 -14.18 2.72 12.00
CA ALA A 227 -14.98 3.79 11.40
C ALA A 227 -15.09 5.02 12.32
N ARG A 228 -15.17 4.83 13.64
CA ARG A 228 -15.19 5.91 14.64
C ARG A 228 -13.88 6.69 14.70
N VAL A 229 -12.75 5.98 14.60
CA VAL A 229 -11.42 6.60 14.70
C VAL A 229 -11.01 7.30 13.40
N LEU A 230 -11.50 6.83 12.26
CA LEU A 230 -11.28 7.48 10.98
C LEU A 230 -11.97 8.86 10.95
N LYS A 231 -11.27 9.86 10.47
CA LYS A 231 -11.85 11.16 10.15
C LYS A 231 -12.87 11.05 9.01
N PRO A 232 -13.79 12.01 8.85
CA PRO A 232 -14.57 12.12 7.62
C PRO A 232 -13.62 12.10 6.39
N GLY A 233 -13.89 11.21 5.43
CA GLY A 233 -13.01 10.97 4.29
C GLY A 233 -11.75 10.14 4.61
N GLY A 234 -11.62 9.62 5.82
CA GLY A 234 -10.53 8.70 6.18
C GLY A 234 -10.68 7.33 5.52
N VAL A 235 -9.56 6.62 5.38
CA VAL A 235 -9.47 5.34 4.66
C VAL A 235 -8.91 4.24 5.55
N LEU A 236 -9.63 3.12 5.63
CA LEU A 236 -9.06 1.84 6.09
C LEU A 236 -8.30 1.18 4.94
N MET A 237 -7.13 0.65 5.22
CA MET A 237 -6.40 -0.27 4.34
C MET A 237 -6.09 -1.55 5.13
N ALA A 238 -6.59 -2.70 4.70
CA ALA A 238 -6.44 -3.96 5.41
C ALA A 238 -5.74 -5.02 4.57
N ASN A 239 -4.68 -5.62 5.11
CA ASN A 239 -4.02 -6.78 4.54
C ASN A 239 -4.79 -8.05 4.93
N LEU A 240 -5.42 -8.67 3.94
CA LEU A 240 -6.24 -9.87 4.10
C LEU A 240 -5.58 -11.04 3.38
N ALA A 241 -5.21 -12.09 4.12
CA ALA A 241 -4.57 -13.29 3.58
C ALA A 241 -5.59 -14.43 3.46
N ASP A 242 -5.72 -15.02 2.28
CA ASP A 242 -6.71 -16.08 2.03
C ASP A 242 -6.23 -17.10 1.00
N GLU A 243 -6.94 -18.20 0.97
CA GLU A 243 -6.82 -19.25 -0.04
C GLU A 243 -7.66 -18.97 -1.29
N PRO A 244 -7.44 -19.70 -2.40
CA PRO A 244 -8.27 -19.60 -3.59
C PRO A 244 -9.76 -19.73 -3.27
N GLY A 245 -10.55 -18.77 -3.78
CA GLY A 245 -11.99 -18.71 -3.53
C GLY A 245 -12.41 -17.58 -2.59
N PHE A 246 -11.49 -17.02 -1.80
CA PHE A 246 -11.69 -15.81 -0.98
C PHE A 246 -12.88 -15.90 0.00
N ALA A 247 -13.15 -17.08 0.54
CA ALA A 247 -14.31 -17.27 1.41
C ALA A 247 -14.21 -16.44 2.71
N TRP A 248 -13.04 -16.42 3.32
CA TRP A 248 -12.77 -15.65 4.51
C TRP A 248 -12.67 -14.15 4.20
N THR A 249 -11.87 -13.78 3.17
CA THR A 249 -11.72 -12.40 2.72
C THR A 249 -13.06 -11.76 2.37
N SER A 250 -13.95 -12.51 1.72
CA SER A 250 -15.29 -12.02 1.36
C SER A 250 -16.11 -11.64 2.59
N ARG A 251 -16.06 -12.42 3.67
CA ARG A 251 -16.73 -12.11 4.92
C ARG A 251 -16.08 -10.93 5.65
N ALA A 252 -14.73 -10.90 5.71
CA ALA A 252 -14.00 -9.78 6.31
C ALA A 252 -14.28 -8.46 5.57
N ALA A 253 -14.23 -8.47 4.24
CA ALA A 253 -14.59 -7.32 3.43
C ALA A 253 -16.04 -6.89 3.66
N ALA A 254 -16.99 -7.83 3.67
CA ALA A 254 -18.40 -7.53 3.96
C ALA A 254 -18.58 -6.88 5.35
N THR A 255 -17.78 -7.29 6.34
CA THR A 255 -17.81 -6.69 7.69
C THR A 255 -17.34 -5.23 7.67
N PHE A 256 -16.24 -4.94 7.02
CA PHE A 256 -15.75 -3.56 6.92
C PHE A 256 -16.64 -2.69 6.04
N THR A 257 -17.14 -3.22 4.93
CA THR A 257 -17.98 -2.44 3.99
C THR A 257 -19.39 -2.19 4.51
N ALA A 258 -19.83 -2.89 5.55
CA ALA A 258 -21.07 -2.55 6.27
C ALA A 258 -21.01 -1.13 6.91
N VAL A 259 -19.82 -0.64 7.25
CA VAL A 259 -19.60 0.70 7.85
C VAL A 259 -18.77 1.63 6.93
N LEU A 260 -18.03 1.09 5.97
CA LEU A 260 -17.19 1.81 5.00
C LEU A 260 -17.53 1.34 3.56
N PRO A 261 -18.67 1.77 2.99
CA PRO A 261 -19.27 1.14 1.81
C PRO A 261 -18.55 1.41 0.47
N HIS A 262 -17.55 2.28 0.45
CA HIS A 262 -16.81 2.59 -0.78
C HIS A 262 -15.46 1.88 -0.75
N ASP A 263 -15.32 0.83 -1.56
CA ASP A 263 -14.22 -0.11 -1.44
C ASP A 263 -13.54 -0.48 -2.77
N VAL A 264 -12.31 -0.96 -2.62
CA VAL A 264 -11.49 -1.51 -3.69
C VAL A 264 -10.56 -2.59 -3.12
N ILE A 265 -10.28 -3.63 -3.88
CA ILE A 265 -9.25 -4.61 -3.56
C ILE A 265 -8.10 -4.51 -4.57
N VAL A 266 -6.88 -4.45 -4.05
CA VAL A 266 -5.62 -4.49 -4.81
C VAL A 266 -4.88 -5.76 -4.44
N GLY A 267 -4.28 -6.43 -5.42
CA GLY A 267 -3.52 -7.65 -5.17
C GLY A 267 -2.79 -8.14 -6.41
N ALA A 268 -1.91 -9.13 -6.23
CA ALA A 268 -1.26 -9.78 -7.35
C ALA A 268 -2.26 -10.47 -8.27
N HIS A 269 -2.02 -10.43 -9.57
CA HIS A 269 -2.91 -11.05 -10.55
C HIS A 269 -3.16 -12.53 -10.28
N GLU A 270 -2.14 -13.28 -9.86
CA GLU A 270 -2.27 -14.71 -9.57
C GLU A 270 -3.15 -15.00 -8.36
N VAL A 271 -3.04 -14.15 -7.32
CA VAL A 271 -3.90 -14.20 -6.13
C VAL A 271 -5.34 -13.85 -6.53
N LEU A 272 -5.54 -12.69 -7.19
CA LEU A 272 -6.87 -12.23 -7.61
C LEU A 272 -7.59 -13.17 -8.59
N LYS A 273 -6.84 -14.04 -9.30
CA LYS A 273 -7.37 -15.10 -10.16
C LYS A 273 -7.63 -16.41 -9.41
N GLY A 274 -7.39 -16.43 -8.09
CA GLY A 274 -7.57 -17.63 -7.26
C GLY A 274 -6.63 -18.77 -7.62
N LYS A 275 -5.40 -18.48 -8.08
CA LYS A 275 -4.44 -19.52 -8.46
C LYS A 275 -3.54 -19.96 -7.31
N ARG A 276 -3.39 -19.12 -6.29
CA ARG A 276 -2.59 -19.40 -5.10
C ARG A 276 -3.13 -18.69 -3.87
N PHE A 277 -2.75 -19.17 -2.70
CA PHE A 277 -2.84 -18.42 -1.45
C PHE A 277 -2.08 -17.11 -1.56
N GLY A 278 -2.57 -16.06 -0.94
CA GLY A 278 -1.85 -14.80 -0.89
C GLY A 278 -2.63 -13.67 -0.23
N ASN A 279 -1.97 -12.54 -0.20
CA ASN A 279 -2.46 -11.32 0.40
C ASN A 279 -3.18 -10.45 -0.64
N VAL A 280 -4.26 -9.82 -0.21
CA VAL A 280 -4.90 -8.72 -0.92
C VAL A 280 -5.05 -7.54 0.04
N VAL A 281 -4.98 -6.33 -0.50
CA VAL A 281 -5.24 -5.10 0.25
C VAL A 281 -6.64 -4.62 -0.07
N LEU A 282 -7.50 -4.65 0.94
CA LEU A 282 -8.80 -3.96 0.92
C LEU A 282 -8.55 -2.50 1.31
N ALA A 283 -8.99 -1.56 0.49
CA ALA A 283 -9.11 -0.17 0.89
C ALA A 283 -10.58 0.22 0.93
N ALA A 284 -11.03 0.83 2.02
CA ALA A 284 -12.45 1.17 2.23
C ALA A 284 -12.63 2.51 2.96
N SER A 285 -13.68 3.25 2.61
CA SER A 285 -14.04 4.53 3.22
C SER A 285 -15.56 4.69 3.32
N ALA A 286 -15.99 5.54 4.25
CA ALA A 286 -17.37 6.00 4.31
C ALA A 286 -17.68 7.06 3.25
N ASP A 287 -16.66 7.71 2.69
CA ASP A 287 -16.77 8.77 1.68
C ASP A 287 -16.32 8.27 0.31
N SER A 288 -17.20 8.35 -0.69
CA SER A 288 -16.93 7.94 -2.07
C SER A 288 -15.80 8.76 -2.75
N SER A 289 -15.51 9.95 -2.26
CA SER A 289 -14.45 10.82 -2.80
C SER A 289 -13.07 10.57 -2.19
N ALA A 290 -12.97 9.78 -1.11
CA ALA A 290 -11.73 9.50 -0.41
C ALA A 290 -10.74 8.64 -1.22
N LEU A 291 -11.26 7.80 -2.11
CA LEU A 291 -10.49 6.88 -2.95
C LEU A 291 -10.62 7.26 -4.44
N ASP A 292 -9.57 7.81 -5.03
CA ASP A 292 -9.50 7.93 -6.49
C ASP A 292 -9.24 6.56 -7.11
N LEU A 293 -10.31 5.81 -7.38
CA LEU A 293 -10.25 4.46 -7.94
C LEU A 293 -9.57 4.41 -9.32
N ASP A 294 -9.60 5.50 -10.07
CA ASP A 294 -8.91 5.58 -11.36
C ASP A 294 -7.42 5.81 -11.16
N ALA A 295 -7.01 6.62 -10.18
CA ALA A 295 -5.60 6.75 -9.79
C ALA A 295 -5.05 5.42 -9.29
N VAL A 296 -5.75 4.71 -8.41
CA VAL A 296 -5.38 3.35 -7.94
C VAL A 296 -5.21 2.40 -9.13
N THR A 297 -6.16 2.39 -10.07
CA THR A 297 -6.10 1.50 -11.25
C THR A 297 -4.92 1.85 -12.16
N ARG A 298 -4.67 3.14 -12.40
CA ARG A 298 -3.52 3.60 -13.20
C ARG A 298 -2.19 3.26 -12.53
N ALA A 299 -2.10 3.40 -11.21
CA ALA A 299 -0.91 3.06 -10.44
C ALA A 299 -0.64 1.55 -10.48
N ALA A 300 -1.66 0.72 -10.29
CA ALA A 300 -1.56 -0.74 -10.40
C ALA A 300 -1.06 -1.20 -11.79
N ALA A 301 -1.56 -0.57 -12.87
CA ALA A 301 -1.12 -0.89 -14.22
C ALA A 301 0.36 -0.54 -14.49
N ARG A 302 0.96 0.34 -13.71
CA ARG A 302 2.36 0.76 -13.79
C ARG A 302 3.26 0.08 -12.77
N ALA A 303 2.68 -0.69 -11.85
CA ALA A 303 3.43 -1.36 -10.80
C ALA A 303 4.48 -2.33 -11.38
N PRO A 304 5.66 -2.43 -10.77
CA PRO A 304 6.72 -3.33 -11.25
C PRO A 304 6.32 -4.81 -11.14
N LEU A 305 5.49 -5.15 -10.17
CA LEU A 305 4.89 -6.48 -10.02
C LEU A 305 3.51 -6.53 -10.70
N PRO A 306 3.12 -7.69 -11.29
CA PRO A 306 1.81 -7.87 -11.93
C PRO A 306 0.67 -7.67 -10.94
N THR A 307 0.21 -6.45 -10.80
CA THR A 307 -0.81 -6.00 -9.83
C THR A 307 -2.15 -5.78 -10.52
N GLY A 308 -3.22 -6.24 -9.89
CA GLY A 308 -4.58 -6.04 -10.35
C GLY A 308 -5.43 -5.29 -9.32
N VAL A 309 -6.53 -4.74 -9.82
CA VAL A 309 -7.53 -4.04 -9.01
C VAL A 309 -8.88 -4.71 -9.22
N ARG A 310 -9.68 -4.84 -8.17
CA ARG A 310 -11.09 -5.25 -8.23
C ARG A 310 -11.93 -4.15 -7.60
N ARG A 311 -12.89 -3.63 -8.37
CA ARG A 311 -13.81 -2.57 -7.93
C ARG A 311 -15.20 -2.76 -8.56
N GLY A 312 -16.21 -2.16 -7.96
CA GLY A 312 -17.57 -2.18 -8.47
C GLY A 312 -18.08 -3.60 -8.74
N ALA A 313 -18.67 -3.84 -9.92
CA ALA A 313 -19.25 -5.15 -10.27
C ALA A 313 -18.22 -6.31 -10.27
N GLU A 314 -16.94 -6.05 -10.53
CA GLU A 314 -15.91 -7.09 -10.46
C GLU A 314 -15.63 -7.49 -9.01
N LEU A 315 -15.56 -6.51 -8.11
CA LEU A 315 -15.37 -6.74 -6.69
C LEU A 315 -16.59 -7.46 -6.10
N ALA A 316 -17.79 -7.02 -6.41
CA ALA A 316 -19.03 -7.65 -5.96
C ALA A 316 -19.11 -9.14 -6.39
N ARG A 317 -18.67 -9.45 -7.62
CA ARG A 317 -18.57 -10.85 -8.09
C ARG A 317 -17.52 -11.66 -7.35
N MET A 318 -16.36 -11.05 -7.03
CA MET A 318 -15.31 -11.71 -6.27
C MET A 318 -15.77 -12.04 -4.85
N LEU A 319 -16.40 -11.09 -4.19
CA LEU A 319 -16.88 -11.23 -2.80
C LEU A 319 -18.17 -12.04 -2.67
N ARG A 320 -18.84 -12.41 -3.79
CA ARG A 320 -20.00 -13.33 -3.85
C ARG A 320 -21.14 -12.99 -2.88
N ALA A 321 -21.36 -11.70 -2.57
CA ALA A 321 -22.35 -11.25 -1.60
C ALA A 321 -22.27 -12.03 -0.27
N ALA A 322 -21.08 -12.28 0.23
CA ALA A 322 -20.87 -12.98 1.50
C ALA A 322 -21.50 -12.20 2.66
N ALA A 323 -22.08 -12.90 3.60
CA ALA A 323 -22.55 -12.29 4.83
C ALA A 323 -21.35 -11.80 5.68
N PRO A 324 -21.44 -10.62 6.31
CA PRO A 324 -20.41 -10.15 7.23
C PRO A 324 -20.20 -11.13 8.37
N PHE A 325 -19.08 -11.06 9.05
CA PHE A 325 -18.90 -11.72 10.32
C PHE A 325 -19.85 -11.10 11.36
N THR A 326 -20.14 -11.88 12.39
CA THR A 326 -20.71 -11.39 13.65
C THR A 326 -19.62 -11.46 14.73
N ASP A 327 -19.81 -10.80 15.85
CA ASP A 327 -18.84 -10.88 16.96
C ASP A 327 -18.69 -12.31 17.51
N ASN A 328 -19.72 -13.14 17.34
CA ASN A 328 -19.72 -14.54 17.81
C ASN A 328 -19.09 -15.54 16.82
N ASP A 329 -18.98 -15.20 15.53
CA ASP A 329 -18.48 -16.10 14.49
C ASP A 329 -17.30 -15.53 13.70
N ALA A 330 -16.76 -14.39 14.13
CA ALA A 330 -15.51 -13.86 13.60
C ALA A 330 -14.40 -14.92 13.73
N ALA A 331 -13.67 -15.14 12.67
CA ALA A 331 -12.68 -16.20 12.59
C ALA A 331 -11.35 -15.68 12.08
N ARG A 332 -10.25 -16.31 12.53
CA ARG A 332 -8.90 -16.05 11.99
C ARG A 332 -8.85 -16.38 10.50
N SER A 333 -8.00 -15.68 9.74
CA SER A 333 -7.74 -16.02 8.34
C SER A 333 -7.25 -17.46 8.19
N PRO A 334 -7.36 -18.09 7.00
CA PRO A 334 -6.85 -19.43 6.76
C PRO A 334 -5.37 -19.57 7.11
N VAL A 335 -4.96 -20.78 7.43
CA VAL A 335 -3.55 -21.10 7.69
C VAL A 335 -2.78 -20.95 6.38
N PRO A 336 -1.70 -20.16 6.33
CA PRO A 336 -0.87 -20.08 5.13
C PRO A 336 -0.26 -21.46 4.83
N PRO A 337 -0.13 -21.84 3.55
CA PRO A 337 0.52 -23.08 3.18
C PRO A 337 1.97 -23.06 3.71
N GLN A 338 2.45 -24.22 4.13
CA GLN A 338 3.86 -24.37 4.50
C GLN A 338 4.72 -24.15 3.24
N LEU A 339 5.12 -22.91 3.04
CA LEU A 339 6.17 -22.58 2.09
C LEU A 339 7.46 -23.04 2.76
N GLY A 340 8.26 -23.91 2.08
CA GLY A 340 9.55 -24.35 2.62
C GLY A 340 10.42 -23.19 3.09
N ALA A 341 11.56 -23.45 3.72
CA ALA A 341 12.40 -22.43 4.35
C ALA A 341 12.57 -21.19 3.44
N TRP A 342 12.15 -20.05 3.95
CA TRP A 342 12.31 -18.77 3.25
C TRP A 342 13.81 -18.51 3.02
N ARG A 343 14.17 -18.12 1.82
CA ARG A 343 15.55 -17.79 1.48
C ARG A 343 15.58 -16.35 0.97
N VAL A 344 16.40 -15.53 1.60
CA VAL A 344 16.80 -14.23 1.04
C VAL A 344 17.51 -14.51 -0.30
N ARG A 345 17.06 -13.91 -1.36
CA ARG A 345 17.68 -14.01 -2.69
C ARG A 345 18.51 -12.79 -2.97
#